data_d5cf42c6904fa0760496cd4a42031c70
#
_entry.id   d5cf42c6904fa0760496cd4a42031c70
#
_cell.length_a   1.000
_cell.length_b   1.000
_cell.length_c   1.000
_cell.angle_alpha   90.00
_cell.angle_beta   90.00
_cell.angle_gamma   90.00
#
_symmetry.space_group_name_H-M   'P 1'
#
loop_
_entity.id
_entity.type
_entity.pdbx_description
1 polymer ?
#
loop_
_entity_poly.entity_id
_entity_poly.type
_entity_poly.pdbx_seq_one_letter_code
_entity_poly.pdbx_strand_id
1 'polypeptide(L)'
;MKLYKILLILFLSTSLSSVSIADFRVGLDAYNAGDYKLAYKEWQPLAKQGDAEAQYNLGFMYRRGEGVAQDDEKAAYWYRRAADQGNAKAQTHLGLLFTYGRGVIQDSQQAAFWYKKAAEQGVVKAQNKLGEMYYYGRGVMQDYQQAFKWYSVSAQQGDAEGQYTLGVMYEHGTGVTQDYQNAISWYLRATEQQYASAQYNLAVMYYNGRGVSKDMSKVKYWIRLAYESGDAKISKIAEEAWSALELWQY
;
A
#
# COMPACT_ATOMS: atom_id res chain seq x y z
N MET A 1 59.67 1.08 62.51
CA MET A 1 58.60 2.05 62.30
C MET A 1 58.06 1.86 60.90
N LYS A 2 56.92 1.16 60.74
CA LYS A 2 56.23 0.97 59.46
C LYS A 2 54.87 1.62 59.59
N LEU A 3 54.64 2.72 58.87
CA LEU A 3 53.33 3.34 58.74
C LEU A 3 52.41 2.48 57.84
N TYR A 4 51.31 2.00 58.38
CA TYR A 4 50.23 1.44 57.61
C TYR A 4 49.30 2.57 57.11
N LYS A 5 49.26 2.80 55.79
CA LYS A 5 48.29 3.66 55.18
C LYS A 5 47.00 2.84 55.06
N ILE A 6 46.00 3.20 55.82
CA ILE A 6 44.61 2.65 55.65
C ILE A 6 44.00 3.38 54.44
N LEU A 7 43.78 2.61 53.36
CA LEU A 7 43.07 3.08 52.16
C LEU A 7 41.55 2.91 52.41
N LEU A 8 40.87 4.01 52.71
CA LEU A 8 39.43 4.03 52.87
C LEU A 8 38.80 4.02 51.44
N ILE A 9 38.37 2.84 51.00
CA ILE A 9 37.60 2.71 49.75
C ILE A 9 36.16 3.13 50.06
N LEU A 10 35.77 4.35 49.70
CA LEU A 10 34.40 4.81 49.67
C LEU A 10 33.71 4.08 48.50
N PHE A 11 32.92 3.06 48.81
CA PHE A 11 31.90 2.55 47.87
C PHE A 11 30.81 3.61 47.73
N LEU A 12 30.91 4.46 46.71
CA LEU A 12 29.76 5.17 46.22
C LEU A 12 28.82 4.14 45.57
N SER A 13 27.83 3.69 46.31
CA SER A 13 26.66 3.01 45.75
C SER A 13 25.89 4.02 44.89
N THR A 14 26.32 4.23 43.65
CA THR A 14 25.44 4.80 42.67
C THR A 14 24.32 3.79 42.45
N SER A 15 23.15 4.07 43.01
CA SER A 15 21.89 3.46 42.58
C SER A 15 21.74 3.84 41.10
N LEU A 16 22.24 3.00 40.21
CA LEU A 16 21.84 2.98 38.83
C LEU A 16 20.34 2.60 38.87
N SER A 17 19.48 3.62 38.90
CA SER A 17 18.09 3.41 38.45
C SER A 17 18.24 2.73 37.11
N SER A 18 17.77 1.51 37.01
CA SER A 18 17.67 0.78 35.74
C SER A 18 16.76 1.63 34.84
N VAL A 19 17.38 2.51 34.06
CA VAL A 19 16.71 3.16 32.97
C VAL A 19 16.31 1.96 32.09
N SER A 20 15.02 1.61 32.09
CA SER A 20 14.47 0.61 31.19
C SER A 20 14.89 1.05 29.77
N ILE A 21 15.84 0.32 29.19
CA ILE A 21 16.24 0.57 27.82
C ILE A 21 15.01 0.25 26.98
N ALA A 22 14.50 1.24 26.27
CA ALA A 22 13.37 1.06 25.37
C ALA A 22 13.69 -0.07 24.36
N ASP A 23 12.78 -1.01 24.24
CA ASP A 23 12.96 -2.18 23.38
C ASP A 23 11.90 -2.14 22.27
N PHE A 24 12.38 -2.09 21.03
CA PHE A 24 11.49 -2.10 19.84
C PHE A 24 10.60 -3.34 19.83
N ARG A 25 11.12 -4.50 20.22
CA ARG A 25 10.40 -5.77 20.21
C ARG A 25 9.30 -5.80 21.26
N VAL A 26 9.57 -5.30 22.46
CA VAL A 26 8.53 -5.15 23.50
C VAL A 26 7.39 -4.25 23.01
N GLY A 27 7.74 -3.15 22.33
CA GLY A 27 6.74 -2.28 21.71
C GLY A 27 5.91 -2.99 20.64
N LEU A 28 6.54 -3.83 19.81
CA LEU A 28 5.84 -4.58 18.77
C LEU A 28 4.90 -5.65 19.36
N ASP A 29 5.36 -6.38 20.37
CA ASP A 29 4.55 -7.40 21.05
C ASP A 29 3.36 -6.74 21.75
N ALA A 30 3.56 -5.60 22.43
CA ALA A 30 2.49 -4.81 23.03
C ALA A 30 1.48 -4.32 22.01
N TYR A 31 1.95 -3.80 20.86
CA TYR A 31 1.09 -3.35 19.77
C TYR A 31 0.21 -4.49 19.24
N ASN A 32 0.79 -5.66 19.00
CA ASN A 32 0.09 -6.85 18.51
C ASN A 32 -0.92 -7.39 19.54
N ALA A 33 -0.64 -7.19 20.84
CA ALA A 33 -1.56 -7.54 21.95
C ALA A 33 -2.66 -6.48 22.16
N GLY A 34 -2.63 -5.34 21.44
CA GLY A 34 -3.58 -4.24 21.62
C GLY A 34 -3.23 -3.27 22.77
N ASP A 35 -2.10 -3.48 23.45
CA ASP A 35 -1.59 -2.52 24.45
C ASP A 35 -0.83 -1.37 23.77
N TYR A 36 -1.60 -0.52 23.11
CA TYR A 36 -1.04 0.61 22.37
C TYR A 36 -0.32 1.64 23.26
N LYS A 37 -0.73 1.73 24.56
CA LYS A 37 -0.05 2.64 25.48
C LYS A 37 1.37 2.18 25.81
N LEU A 38 1.56 0.88 26.02
CA LEU A 38 2.90 0.31 26.22
C LEU A 38 3.72 0.40 24.94
N ALA A 39 3.15 0.07 23.77
CA ALA A 39 3.82 0.20 22.49
C ALA A 39 4.34 1.63 22.27
N TYR A 40 3.51 2.64 22.52
CA TYR A 40 3.90 4.05 22.43
C TYR A 40 5.05 4.38 23.39
N LYS A 41 4.97 3.92 24.64
CA LYS A 41 5.98 4.16 25.66
C LYS A 41 7.35 3.61 25.26
N GLU A 42 7.36 2.43 24.64
CA GLU A 42 8.59 1.78 24.17
C GLU A 42 9.14 2.43 22.88
N TRP A 43 8.30 2.75 21.91
CA TRP A 43 8.76 3.29 20.63
C TRP A 43 9.10 4.78 20.69
N GLN A 44 8.48 5.59 21.55
CA GLN A 44 8.74 7.04 21.60
C GLN A 44 10.22 7.40 21.85
N PRO A 45 10.92 6.82 22.84
CA PRO A 45 12.34 7.12 23.06
C PRO A 45 13.21 6.66 21.89
N LEU A 46 12.93 5.50 21.26
CA LEU A 46 13.66 4.99 20.10
C LEU A 46 13.49 5.93 18.90
N ALA A 47 12.27 6.35 18.62
CA ALA A 47 11.97 7.30 17.54
C ALA A 47 12.67 8.66 17.74
N LYS A 48 12.74 9.14 18.99
CA LYS A 48 13.50 10.37 19.33
C LYS A 48 15.01 10.20 19.13
N GLN A 49 15.53 8.99 19.34
CA GLN A 49 16.92 8.63 19.07
C GLN A 49 17.23 8.43 17.59
N GLY A 50 16.23 8.41 16.73
CA GLY A 50 16.40 8.34 15.28
C GLY A 50 16.03 6.99 14.66
N ASP A 51 15.56 6.00 15.43
CA ASP A 51 15.15 4.71 14.87
C ASP A 51 14.01 4.87 13.86
N ALA A 52 14.24 4.49 12.60
CA ALA A 52 13.33 4.73 11.49
C ALA A 52 12.05 3.88 11.58
N GLU A 53 12.14 2.65 12.09
CA GLU A 53 10.96 1.79 12.26
C GLU A 53 10.09 2.30 13.42
N ALA A 54 10.69 2.71 14.54
CA ALA A 54 9.95 3.33 15.64
C ALA A 54 9.29 4.64 15.22
N GLN A 55 9.96 5.46 14.40
CA GLN A 55 9.38 6.69 13.83
C GLN A 55 8.19 6.36 12.93
N TYR A 56 8.30 5.36 12.05
CA TYR A 56 7.19 4.90 11.23
C TYR A 56 6.01 4.45 12.10
N ASN A 57 6.26 3.64 13.11
CA ASN A 57 5.23 3.12 14.00
C ASN A 57 4.54 4.24 14.81
N LEU A 58 5.29 5.24 15.29
CA LEU A 58 4.68 6.42 15.93
C LEU A 58 3.80 7.21 14.96
N GLY A 59 4.27 7.41 13.71
CA GLY A 59 3.47 8.02 12.66
C GLY A 59 2.15 7.28 12.45
N PHE A 60 2.21 5.94 12.43
CA PHE A 60 1.05 5.09 12.28
C PHE A 60 0.08 5.18 13.46
N MET A 61 0.60 5.17 14.70
CA MET A 61 -0.19 5.33 15.93
C MET A 61 -0.91 6.68 15.97
N TYR A 62 -0.21 7.79 15.66
CA TYR A 62 -0.84 9.11 15.60
C TYR A 62 -1.92 9.20 14.52
N ARG A 63 -1.70 8.58 13.37
CA ARG A 63 -2.70 8.57 12.28
C ARG A 63 -3.96 7.83 12.65
N ARG A 64 -3.86 6.76 13.46
CA ARG A 64 -5.00 5.92 13.86
C ARG A 64 -5.61 6.29 15.22
N GLY A 65 -4.92 7.10 16.02
CA GLY A 65 -5.33 7.38 17.40
C GLY A 65 -5.13 6.18 18.34
N GLU A 66 -4.17 5.32 18.06
CA GLU A 66 -3.90 4.11 18.84
C GLU A 66 -2.87 4.42 19.94
N GLY A 67 -3.31 4.34 21.20
CA GLY A 67 -2.51 4.68 22.39
C GLY A 67 -2.24 6.17 22.60
N VAL A 68 -2.58 7.00 21.63
CA VAL A 68 -2.46 8.48 21.62
C VAL A 68 -3.69 9.08 20.94
N ALA A 69 -3.96 10.36 21.18
CA ALA A 69 -4.97 11.08 20.41
C ALA A 69 -4.56 11.13 18.94
N GLN A 70 -5.54 10.94 18.04
CA GLN A 70 -5.29 11.05 16.59
C GLN A 70 -4.78 12.44 16.24
N ASP A 71 -3.71 12.49 15.44
CA ASP A 71 -3.05 13.73 15.05
C ASP A 71 -2.31 13.52 13.73
N ASP A 72 -2.92 13.96 12.63
CA ASP A 72 -2.34 13.78 11.30
C ASP A 72 -1.07 14.63 11.08
N GLU A 73 -0.90 15.77 11.79
CA GLU A 73 0.32 16.58 11.69
C GLU A 73 1.51 15.85 12.35
N LYS A 74 1.29 15.26 13.54
CA LYS A 74 2.30 14.43 14.19
C LYS A 74 2.59 13.16 13.39
N ALA A 75 1.57 12.56 12.78
CA ALA A 75 1.77 11.42 11.87
C ALA A 75 2.67 11.81 10.70
N ALA A 76 2.40 12.95 10.04
CA ALA A 76 3.23 13.46 8.95
C ALA A 76 4.67 13.75 9.40
N TYR A 77 4.85 14.35 10.57
CA TYR A 77 6.16 14.62 11.16
C TYR A 77 6.99 13.33 11.32
N TRP A 78 6.42 12.31 11.95
CA TRP A 78 7.14 11.07 12.20
C TRP A 78 7.36 10.26 10.92
N TYR A 79 6.37 10.19 10.02
CA TYR A 79 6.55 9.56 8.71
C TYR A 79 7.65 10.25 7.89
N ARG A 80 7.73 11.59 7.93
CA ARG A 80 8.81 12.30 7.23
C ARG A 80 10.17 11.89 7.73
N ARG A 81 10.38 11.86 9.05
CA ARG A 81 11.66 11.46 9.64
C ARG A 81 12.07 10.05 9.26
N ALA A 82 11.13 9.11 9.26
CA ALA A 82 11.38 7.74 8.81
C ALA A 82 11.63 7.65 7.29
N ALA A 83 10.85 8.39 6.50
CA ALA A 83 10.95 8.43 5.04
C ALA A 83 12.27 9.02 4.55
N ASP A 84 12.78 10.05 5.23
CA ASP A 84 14.09 10.67 4.95
C ASP A 84 15.25 9.70 5.19
N GLN A 85 15.06 8.73 6.08
CA GLN A 85 16.00 7.63 6.33
C GLN A 85 15.80 6.43 5.39
N GLY A 86 14.89 6.52 4.43
CA GLY A 86 14.65 5.46 3.44
C GLY A 86 13.57 4.45 3.81
N ASN A 87 12.86 4.59 4.93
CA ASN A 87 11.78 3.66 5.27
C ASN A 87 10.67 3.68 4.22
N ALA A 88 10.55 2.61 3.45
CA ALA A 88 9.65 2.54 2.30
C ALA A 88 8.16 2.59 2.67
N LYS A 89 7.80 2.05 3.84
CA LYS A 89 6.43 2.14 4.36
C LYS A 89 6.08 3.58 4.71
N ALA A 90 7.00 4.29 5.39
CA ALA A 90 6.83 5.70 5.73
C ALA A 90 6.75 6.58 4.48
N GLN A 91 7.57 6.32 3.46
CA GLN A 91 7.50 7.01 2.16
C GLN A 91 6.13 6.84 1.52
N THR A 92 5.59 5.61 1.52
CA THR A 92 4.25 5.34 0.99
C THR A 92 3.17 6.10 1.75
N HIS A 93 3.22 6.08 3.09
CA HIS A 93 2.24 6.80 3.92
C HIS A 93 2.36 8.31 3.79
N LEU A 94 3.57 8.84 3.69
CA LEU A 94 3.79 10.27 3.47
C LEU A 94 3.25 10.71 2.10
N GLY A 95 3.44 9.89 1.05
CA GLY A 95 2.81 10.10 -0.25
C GLY A 95 1.27 10.16 -0.15
N LEU A 96 0.66 9.27 0.63
CA LEU A 96 -0.79 9.31 0.90
C LEU A 96 -1.22 10.59 1.62
N LEU A 97 -0.46 11.04 2.62
CA LEU A 97 -0.78 12.28 3.34
C LEU A 97 -0.77 13.48 2.39
N PHE A 98 0.23 13.60 1.52
CA PHE A 98 0.27 14.65 0.50
C PHE A 98 -0.84 14.53 -0.55
N THR A 99 -1.23 13.30 -0.93
CA THR A 99 -2.33 13.08 -1.88
C THR A 99 -3.65 13.65 -1.35
N TYR A 100 -3.91 13.52 -0.04
CA TYR A 100 -5.19 13.89 0.56
C TYR A 100 -5.14 15.17 1.43
N GLY A 101 -3.99 15.80 1.60
CA GLY A 101 -3.82 16.98 2.46
C GLY A 101 -4.05 16.69 3.94
N ARG A 102 -3.67 15.51 4.43
CA ARG A 102 -3.86 15.12 5.84
C ARG A 102 -2.62 15.42 6.65
N GLY A 103 -2.74 16.37 7.60
CA GLY A 103 -1.61 16.82 8.43
C GLY A 103 -0.51 17.55 7.66
N VAL A 104 -0.71 17.76 6.36
CA VAL A 104 0.15 18.52 5.45
C VAL A 104 -0.72 19.23 4.41
N ILE A 105 -0.20 20.28 3.80
CA ILE A 105 -0.85 20.90 2.64
C ILE A 105 -0.85 19.88 1.50
N GLN A 106 -2.00 19.71 0.83
CA GLN A 106 -2.13 18.80 -0.31
C GLN A 106 -1.14 19.20 -1.42
N ASP A 107 -0.33 18.24 -1.86
CA ASP A 107 0.69 18.48 -2.87
C ASP A 107 0.94 17.20 -3.68
N SER A 108 0.44 17.15 -4.90
CA SER A 108 0.60 15.99 -5.78
C SER A 108 2.04 15.78 -6.24
N GLN A 109 2.88 16.81 -6.31
CA GLN A 109 4.29 16.65 -6.68
C GLN A 109 5.06 15.98 -5.55
N GLN A 110 4.81 16.39 -4.30
CA GLN A 110 5.36 15.72 -3.13
C GLN A 110 4.87 14.28 -3.01
N ALA A 111 3.58 14.05 -3.28
CA ALA A 111 3.04 12.69 -3.31
C ALA A 111 3.78 11.80 -4.31
N ALA A 112 3.95 12.27 -5.56
CA ALA A 112 4.67 11.54 -6.61
C ALA A 112 6.13 11.26 -6.22
N PHE A 113 6.81 12.24 -5.64
CA PHE A 113 8.18 12.11 -5.17
C PHE A 113 8.33 10.98 -4.14
N TRP A 114 7.46 10.94 -3.14
CA TRP A 114 7.53 9.93 -2.08
C TRP A 114 7.08 8.54 -2.58
N TYR A 115 6.03 8.47 -3.41
CA TYR A 115 5.65 7.20 -4.03
C TYR A 115 6.75 6.65 -4.93
N LYS A 116 7.46 7.50 -5.69
CA LYS A 116 8.58 7.07 -6.53
C LYS A 116 9.67 6.42 -5.68
N LYS A 117 10.07 7.05 -4.58
CA LYS A 117 11.07 6.48 -3.66
C LYS A 117 10.65 5.10 -3.10
N ALA A 118 9.40 4.96 -2.70
CA ALA A 118 8.88 3.69 -2.19
C ALA A 118 8.72 2.64 -3.30
N ALA A 119 8.28 3.04 -4.50
CA ALA A 119 8.11 2.17 -5.66
C ALA A 119 9.44 1.59 -6.15
N GLU A 120 10.50 2.39 -6.16
CA GLU A 120 11.88 1.97 -6.47
C GLU A 120 12.42 0.95 -5.47
N GLN A 121 11.91 0.94 -4.24
CA GLN A 121 12.20 -0.07 -3.22
C GLN A 121 11.28 -1.31 -3.29
N GLY A 122 10.42 -1.40 -4.30
CA GLY A 122 9.58 -2.56 -4.54
C GLY A 122 8.21 -2.54 -3.84
N VAL A 123 7.81 -1.43 -3.20
CA VAL A 123 6.50 -1.36 -2.54
C VAL A 123 5.38 -1.33 -3.59
N VAL A 124 4.65 -2.43 -3.71
CA VAL A 124 3.58 -2.63 -4.70
C VAL A 124 2.53 -1.52 -4.67
N LYS A 125 2.05 -1.15 -3.48
CA LYS A 125 1.08 -0.07 -3.34
C LYS A 125 1.59 1.28 -3.86
N ALA A 126 2.88 1.56 -3.67
CA ALA A 126 3.49 2.79 -4.18
C ALA A 126 3.67 2.72 -5.71
N GLN A 127 3.97 1.55 -6.27
CA GLN A 127 4.04 1.34 -7.72
C GLN A 127 2.70 1.60 -8.39
N ASN A 128 1.60 1.06 -7.85
CA ASN A 128 0.26 1.33 -8.37
C ASN A 128 -0.08 2.83 -8.27
N LYS A 129 0.21 3.46 -7.13
CA LYS A 129 -0.06 4.90 -6.97
C LYS A 129 0.78 5.76 -7.92
N LEU A 130 2.04 5.42 -8.13
CA LEU A 130 2.88 6.12 -9.10
C LEU A 130 2.41 5.88 -10.53
N GLY A 131 1.99 4.66 -10.88
CA GLY A 131 1.36 4.34 -12.16
C GLY A 131 0.10 5.18 -12.41
N GLU A 132 -0.77 5.29 -11.39
CA GLU A 132 -1.96 6.14 -11.42
C GLU A 132 -1.60 7.63 -11.65
N MET A 133 -0.57 8.13 -10.98
CA MET A 133 -0.13 9.52 -11.11
C MET A 133 0.37 9.83 -12.52
N TYR A 134 1.16 8.94 -13.12
CA TYR A 134 1.58 9.08 -14.52
C TYR A 134 0.40 8.95 -15.49
N TYR A 135 -0.55 8.05 -15.22
CA TYR A 135 -1.72 7.85 -16.07
C TYR A 135 -2.59 9.11 -16.16
N TYR A 136 -2.80 9.80 -15.04
CA TYR A 136 -3.65 10.99 -14.98
C TYR A 136 -2.88 12.32 -15.01
N GLY A 137 -1.56 12.33 -15.02
CA GLY A 137 -0.76 13.55 -14.94
C GLY A 137 -0.87 14.27 -13.60
N ARG A 138 -1.02 13.53 -12.50
CA ARG A 138 -1.18 14.11 -11.15
C ARG A 138 0.17 14.29 -10.49
N GLY A 139 0.64 15.54 -10.34
CA GLY A 139 1.93 15.85 -9.75
C GLY A 139 3.16 15.48 -10.59
N VAL A 140 2.94 14.84 -11.74
CA VAL A 140 3.91 14.51 -12.78
C VAL A 140 3.29 14.83 -14.13
N MET A 141 4.11 15.00 -15.17
CA MET A 141 3.61 15.08 -16.55
C MET A 141 2.93 13.74 -16.91
N GLN A 142 1.76 13.78 -17.54
CA GLN A 142 1.07 12.59 -18.01
C GLN A 142 1.98 11.79 -18.95
N ASP A 143 2.15 10.50 -18.64
CA ASP A 143 2.98 9.59 -19.42
C ASP A 143 2.44 8.15 -19.29
N TYR A 144 1.72 7.70 -20.30
CA TYR A 144 1.14 6.35 -20.32
C TYR A 144 2.20 5.24 -20.38
N GLN A 145 3.39 5.50 -20.94
CA GLN A 145 4.47 4.50 -20.97
C GLN A 145 5.06 4.31 -19.58
N GLN A 146 5.23 5.39 -18.81
CA GLN A 146 5.63 5.29 -17.40
C GLN A 146 4.54 4.63 -16.56
N ALA A 147 3.27 4.95 -16.78
CA ALA A 147 2.16 4.27 -16.12
C ALA A 147 2.19 2.76 -16.41
N PHE A 148 2.32 2.37 -17.68
CA PHE A 148 2.46 0.96 -18.08
C PHE A 148 3.64 0.27 -17.40
N LYS A 149 4.79 0.92 -17.36
CA LYS A 149 5.98 0.39 -16.68
C LYS A 149 5.70 0.07 -15.21
N TRP A 150 5.12 1.00 -14.47
CA TRP A 150 4.89 0.83 -13.03
C TRP A 150 3.80 -0.21 -12.72
N TYR A 151 2.72 -0.22 -13.51
CA TYR A 151 1.70 -1.28 -13.38
C TYR A 151 2.25 -2.65 -13.78
N SER A 152 3.15 -2.72 -14.78
CA SER A 152 3.82 -3.98 -15.14
C SER A 152 4.66 -4.53 -13.99
N VAL A 153 5.41 -3.67 -13.28
CA VAL A 153 6.22 -4.08 -12.13
C VAL A 153 5.32 -4.59 -10.99
N SER A 154 4.23 -3.90 -10.69
CA SER A 154 3.26 -4.34 -9.68
C SER A 154 2.58 -5.66 -10.06
N ALA A 155 2.13 -5.79 -11.31
CA ALA A 155 1.50 -7.00 -11.83
C ALA A 155 2.42 -8.23 -11.77
N GLN A 156 3.70 -8.05 -12.09
CA GLN A 156 4.72 -9.12 -12.01
C GLN A 156 4.98 -9.57 -10.56
N GLN A 157 4.77 -8.71 -9.58
CA GLN A 157 4.80 -9.06 -8.15
C GLN A 157 3.52 -9.76 -7.68
N GLY A 158 2.57 -10.01 -8.57
CA GLY A 158 1.34 -10.73 -8.28
C GLY A 158 0.18 -9.85 -7.82
N ASP A 159 0.28 -8.53 -7.86
CA ASP A 159 -0.77 -7.63 -7.39
C ASP A 159 -1.99 -7.62 -8.32
N ALA A 160 -3.18 -7.91 -7.78
CA ALA A 160 -4.40 -8.03 -8.57
C ALA A 160 -4.84 -6.70 -9.22
N GLU A 161 -4.67 -5.56 -8.53
CA GLU A 161 -4.96 -4.22 -9.09
C GLU A 161 -4.02 -3.91 -10.25
N GLY A 162 -2.71 -4.20 -10.08
CA GLY A 162 -1.70 -4.04 -11.13
C GLY A 162 -1.98 -4.94 -12.32
N GLN A 163 -2.30 -6.23 -12.10
CA GLN A 163 -2.66 -7.19 -13.14
C GLN A 163 -3.90 -6.75 -13.93
N TYR A 164 -4.96 -6.35 -13.23
CA TYR A 164 -6.17 -5.83 -13.86
C TYR A 164 -5.87 -4.58 -14.70
N THR A 165 -5.17 -3.61 -14.14
CA THR A 165 -4.87 -2.35 -14.83
C THR A 165 -3.98 -2.58 -16.05
N LEU A 166 -3.00 -3.47 -15.93
CA LEU A 166 -2.15 -3.87 -17.07
C LEU A 166 -2.98 -4.52 -18.18
N GLY A 167 -3.97 -5.37 -17.82
CA GLY A 167 -4.94 -5.93 -18.75
C GLY A 167 -5.73 -4.85 -19.49
N VAL A 168 -6.22 -3.82 -18.76
CA VAL A 168 -6.92 -2.66 -19.35
C VAL A 168 -6.00 -1.88 -20.30
N MET A 169 -4.75 -1.67 -19.94
CA MET A 169 -3.79 -0.96 -20.79
C MET A 169 -3.51 -1.70 -22.09
N TYR A 170 -3.38 -3.03 -22.06
CA TYR A 170 -3.27 -3.86 -23.28
C TYR A 170 -4.56 -3.86 -24.09
N GLU A 171 -5.76 -3.92 -23.46
CA GLU A 171 -7.03 -3.89 -24.15
C GLU A 171 -7.23 -2.62 -24.97
N HIS A 172 -6.79 -1.47 -24.43
CA HIS A 172 -6.97 -0.16 -25.06
C HIS A 172 -5.75 0.36 -25.82
N GLY A 173 -4.61 -0.29 -25.74
CA GLY A 173 -3.36 0.21 -26.33
C GLY A 173 -2.82 1.45 -25.61
N THR A 174 -3.04 1.59 -24.31
CA THR A 174 -2.64 2.77 -23.53
C THR A 174 -1.20 2.61 -23.02
N GLY A 175 -0.26 3.38 -23.58
CA GLY A 175 1.17 3.29 -23.26
C GLY A 175 1.88 2.04 -23.78
N VAL A 176 1.16 1.19 -24.50
CA VAL A 176 1.63 -0.05 -25.13
C VAL A 176 0.81 -0.31 -26.40
N THR A 177 1.32 -1.11 -27.33
CA THR A 177 0.53 -1.56 -28.46
C THR A 177 -0.65 -2.42 -27.98
N GLN A 178 -1.85 -2.16 -28.54
CA GLN A 178 -3.05 -2.93 -28.20
C GLN A 178 -2.85 -4.42 -28.47
N ASP A 179 -3.20 -5.24 -27.46
CA ASP A 179 -3.09 -6.69 -27.55
C ASP A 179 -4.16 -7.37 -26.67
N TYR A 180 -5.23 -7.84 -27.28
CA TYR A 180 -6.32 -8.50 -26.57
C TYR A 180 -5.93 -9.83 -25.92
N GLN A 181 -4.96 -10.57 -26.47
CA GLN A 181 -4.50 -11.83 -25.90
C GLN A 181 -3.72 -11.58 -24.60
N ASN A 182 -2.83 -10.59 -24.61
CA ASN A 182 -2.15 -10.14 -23.40
C ASN A 182 -3.16 -9.58 -22.37
N ALA A 183 -4.16 -8.80 -22.81
CA ALA A 183 -5.21 -8.31 -21.92
C ALA A 183 -5.92 -9.45 -21.19
N ILE A 184 -6.38 -10.47 -21.93
CA ILE A 184 -7.04 -11.65 -21.37
C ILE A 184 -6.13 -12.39 -20.41
N SER A 185 -4.85 -12.59 -20.75
CA SER A 185 -3.88 -13.25 -19.89
C SER A 185 -3.73 -12.56 -18.54
N TRP A 186 -3.67 -11.23 -18.54
CA TRP A 186 -3.56 -10.45 -17.30
C TRP A 186 -4.86 -10.42 -16.51
N TYR A 187 -6.00 -10.32 -17.18
CA TYR A 187 -7.31 -10.44 -16.50
C TYR A 187 -7.47 -11.81 -15.84
N LEU A 188 -7.09 -12.92 -16.50
CA LEU A 188 -7.16 -14.25 -15.92
C LEU A 188 -6.33 -14.34 -14.62
N ARG A 189 -5.12 -13.80 -14.59
CA ARG A 189 -4.31 -13.76 -13.36
C ARG A 189 -4.98 -12.96 -12.24
N ALA A 190 -5.60 -11.84 -12.57
CA ALA A 190 -6.35 -11.06 -11.57
C ALA A 190 -7.58 -11.83 -11.06
N THR A 191 -8.25 -12.65 -11.92
CA THR A 191 -9.39 -13.45 -11.49
C THR A 191 -9.01 -14.61 -10.56
N GLU A 192 -7.79 -15.13 -10.63
CA GLU A 192 -7.28 -16.12 -9.66
C GLU A 192 -7.29 -15.56 -8.23
N GLN A 193 -7.24 -14.23 -8.10
CA GLN A 193 -7.36 -13.49 -6.85
C GLN A 193 -8.77 -12.93 -6.61
N GLN A 194 -9.76 -13.41 -7.34
CA GLN A 194 -11.16 -13.00 -7.26
C GLN A 194 -11.40 -11.50 -7.52
N TYR A 195 -10.54 -10.87 -8.35
CA TYR A 195 -10.67 -9.44 -8.67
C TYR A 195 -11.89 -9.20 -9.57
N ALA A 196 -12.97 -8.69 -8.99
CA ALA A 196 -14.30 -8.58 -9.59
C ALA A 196 -14.31 -7.83 -10.94
N SER A 197 -13.57 -6.71 -11.03
CA SER A 197 -13.50 -5.94 -12.28
C SER A 197 -12.85 -6.74 -13.41
N ALA A 198 -11.88 -7.62 -13.12
CA ALA A 198 -11.27 -8.47 -14.13
C ALA A 198 -12.23 -9.57 -14.60
N GLN A 199 -13.02 -10.15 -13.69
CA GLN A 199 -14.07 -11.12 -14.04
C GLN A 199 -15.09 -10.48 -14.99
N TYR A 200 -15.56 -9.28 -14.66
CA TYR A 200 -16.49 -8.54 -15.54
C TYR A 200 -15.86 -8.24 -16.90
N ASN A 201 -14.62 -7.76 -16.96
CA ASN A 201 -13.96 -7.44 -18.24
C ASN A 201 -13.74 -8.70 -19.09
N LEU A 202 -13.44 -9.86 -18.50
CA LEU A 202 -13.39 -11.13 -19.24
C LEU A 202 -14.74 -11.48 -19.87
N ALA A 203 -15.85 -11.29 -19.15
CA ALA A 203 -17.17 -11.48 -19.73
C ALA A 203 -17.40 -10.57 -20.94
N VAL A 204 -17.01 -9.30 -20.85
CA VAL A 204 -17.09 -8.33 -21.96
C VAL A 204 -16.21 -8.77 -23.14
N MET A 205 -15.01 -9.30 -22.89
CA MET A 205 -14.13 -9.83 -23.95
C MET A 205 -14.79 -10.99 -24.70
N TYR A 206 -15.37 -11.98 -23.98
CA TYR A 206 -16.09 -13.11 -24.59
C TYR A 206 -17.39 -12.69 -25.30
N TYR A 207 -18.11 -11.71 -24.75
CA TYR A 207 -19.33 -11.19 -25.40
C TYR A 207 -19.01 -10.52 -26.74
N ASN A 208 -17.97 -9.72 -26.79
CA ASN A 208 -17.59 -8.98 -28.01
C ASN A 208 -16.73 -9.82 -28.98
N GLY A 209 -16.17 -10.94 -28.55
CA GLY A 209 -15.21 -11.72 -29.35
C GLY A 209 -13.86 -11.00 -29.53
N ARG A 210 -13.43 -10.21 -28.50
CA ARG A 210 -12.16 -9.50 -28.54
C ARG A 210 -11.03 -10.42 -28.05
N GLY A 211 -10.12 -10.78 -28.96
CA GLY A 211 -9.02 -11.70 -28.67
C GLY A 211 -9.44 -13.15 -28.43
N VAL A 212 -10.72 -13.46 -28.41
CA VAL A 212 -11.30 -14.80 -28.25
C VAL A 212 -12.57 -14.91 -29.09
N SER A 213 -13.00 -16.13 -29.41
CA SER A 213 -14.32 -16.34 -30.02
C SER A 213 -15.42 -15.97 -29.03
N LYS A 214 -16.55 -15.44 -29.57
CA LYS A 214 -17.75 -15.18 -28.76
C LYS A 214 -18.22 -16.47 -28.09
N ASP A 215 -18.53 -16.40 -26.80
CA ASP A 215 -18.94 -17.56 -26.01
C ASP A 215 -19.86 -17.11 -24.87
N MET A 216 -21.17 -17.27 -25.06
CA MET A 216 -22.19 -16.85 -24.09
C MET A 216 -22.14 -17.67 -22.79
N SER A 217 -21.70 -18.93 -22.84
CA SER A 217 -21.53 -19.76 -21.64
C SER A 217 -20.42 -19.19 -20.76
N LYS A 218 -19.32 -18.71 -21.34
CA LYS A 218 -18.26 -18.01 -20.61
C LYS A 218 -18.68 -16.62 -20.14
N VAL A 219 -19.49 -15.90 -20.92
CA VAL A 219 -20.09 -14.64 -20.47
C VAL A 219 -20.89 -14.88 -19.20
N LYS A 220 -21.80 -15.85 -19.22
CA LYS A 220 -22.60 -16.23 -18.05
C LYS A 220 -21.74 -16.59 -16.84
N TYR A 221 -20.72 -17.44 -17.05
CA TYR A 221 -19.80 -17.86 -16.00
C TYR A 221 -19.10 -16.66 -15.32
N TRP A 222 -18.49 -15.78 -16.12
CA TRP A 222 -17.72 -14.64 -15.58
C TRP A 222 -18.61 -13.56 -14.98
N ILE A 223 -19.79 -13.28 -15.56
CA ILE A 223 -20.78 -12.34 -14.99
C ILE A 223 -21.27 -12.85 -13.63
N ARG A 224 -21.53 -14.16 -13.49
CA ARG A 224 -21.93 -14.73 -12.21
C ARG A 224 -20.84 -14.55 -11.15
N LEU A 225 -19.58 -14.85 -11.47
CA LEU A 225 -18.48 -14.66 -10.52
C LEU A 225 -18.31 -13.17 -10.13
N ALA A 226 -18.44 -12.27 -11.07
CA ALA A 226 -18.40 -10.83 -10.80
C ALA A 226 -19.56 -10.38 -9.89
N TYR A 227 -20.74 -10.93 -10.07
CA TYR A 227 -21.92 -10.69 -9.21
C TYR A 227 -21.68 -11.22 -7.77
N GLU A 228 -21.17 -12.43 -7.65
CA GLU A 228 -20.91 -13.12 -6.37
C GLU A 228 -19.66 -12.57 -5.61
N SER A 229 -18.90 -11.66 -6.21
CA SER A 229 -17.62 -11.18 -5.68
C SER A 229 -17.70 -10.41 -4.36
N GLY A 230 -18.87 -9.86 -4.02
CA GLY A 230 -19.07 -8.99 -2.85
C GLY A 230 -18.65 -7.53 -3.10
N ASP A 231 -18.10 -7.17 -4.26
CA ASP A 231 -17.88 -5.78 -4.65
C ASP A 231 -19.22 -5.15 -5.07
N ALA A 232 -19.80 -4.30 -4.23
CA ALA A 232 -21.13 -3.74 -4.43
C ALA A 232 -21.32 -3.02 -5.78
N LYS A 233 -20.26 -2.35 -6.27
CA LYS A 233 -20.31 -1.64 -7.55
C LYS A 233 -20.32 -2.62 -8.72
N ILE A 234 -19.44 -3.60 -8.70
CA ILE A 234 -19.32 -4.58 -9.79
C ILE A 234 -20.50 -5.56 -9.76
N SER A 235 -20.95 -5.99 -8.58
CA SER A 235 -22.14 -6.84 -8.43
C SER A 235 -23.37 -6.19 -9.05
N LYS A 236 -23.59 -4.90 -8.85
CA LYS A 236 -24.69 -4.16 -9.48
C LYS A 236 -24.58 -4.15 -11.01
N ILE A 237 -23.40 -3.84 -11.55
CA ILE A 237 -23.16 -3.83 -13.01
C ILE A 237 -23.34 -5.23 -13.59
N ALA A 238 -22.90 -6.27 -12.89
CA ALA A 238 -23.06 -7.66 -13.31
C ALA A 238 -24.53 -8.11 -13.31
N GLU A 239 -25.31 -7.67 -12.33
CA GLU A 239 -26.77 -7.91 -12.27
C GLU A 239 -27.51 -7.27 -13.45
N GLU A 240 -27.18 -6.02 -13.76
CA GLU A 240 -27.72 -5.31 -14.91
C GLU A 240 -27.37 -6.04 -16.23
N ALA A 241 -26.13 -6.49 -16.39
CA ALA A 241 -25.68 -7.25 -17.55
C ALA A 241 -26.35 -8.63 -17.62
N TRP A 242 -26.52 -9.33 -16.49
CA TRP A 242 -27.22 -10.60 -16.40
C TRP A 242 -28.64 -10.49 -16.95
N SER A 243 -29.37 -9.48 -16.53
CA SER A 243 -30.74 -9.22 -16.96
C SER A 243 -30.82 -8.78 -18.41
N ALA A 244 -29.95 -7.83 -18.82
CA ALA A 244 -29.97 -7.30 -20.19
C ALA A 244 -29.58 -8.32 -21.26
N LEU A 245 -28.73 -9.29 -20.92
CA LEU A 245 -28.27 -10.35 -21.83
C LEU A 245 -29.08 -11.64 -21.70
N GLU A 246 -30.13 -11.67 -20.87
CA GLU A 246 -31.00 -12.85 -20.62
C GLU A 246 -30.18 -14.13 -20.32
N LEU A 247 -29.12 -13.99 -19.47
CA LEU A 247 -28.14 -15.06 -19.24
C LEU A 247 -28.73 -16.32 -18.59
N TRP A 248 -29.98 -16.27 -18.11
CA TRP A 248 -30.71 -17.47 -17.65
C TRP A 248 -30.99 -18.47 -18.77
N GLN A 249 -30.91 -18.04 -20.04
CA GLN A 249 -31.16 -18.89 -21.21
C GLN A 249 -29.97 -19.78 -21.60
N TYR A 250 -28.80 -19.46 -21.12
CA TYR A 250 -27.53 -20.15 -21.38
C TYR A 250 -27.06 -20.90 -20.13
#